data_6ddbc21ff2c2c3215cc841de5df99d7f
#
_entry.id   6ddbc21ff2c2c3215cc841de5df99d7f
#
_cell.length_a   1.000
_cell.length_b   1.000
_cell.length_c   1.000
_cell.angle_alpha   90.00
_cell.angle_beta   90.00
_cell.angle_gamma   90.00
#
_symmetry.space_group_name_H-M   'P 1'
#
loop_
_entity.id
_entity.type
_entity.pdbx_description
1 polymer ?
#
loop_
_entity_poly.entity_id
_entity_poly.type
_entity_poly.pdbx_seq_one_letter_code
_entity_poly.pdbx_strand_id
1 'polypeptide(L)'
;DTIVQGVSHEDISLMLMERINKEMNGQLTLAIQIFKDEYPKKFLHQLVSGQLDMDRMDYLRRDSFYTGVTEGNIGSARIIKMLDVKEDHLVVESKGIYSIENFLTARRLMYWQVYLHKTSVAYEKMLISALLRAKELASKGVELFASPALRFFLYNDINKETFYNNPECLENFIQL
;
A
#
# COMPACT_ATOMS: atom_id res chain seq x y z
N ASP A 1 -5.82 6.26 7.73
CA ASP A 1 -7.28 6.43 7.60
C ASP A 1 -8.01 6.53 8.93
N THR A 2 -7.58 5.84 10.02
CA THR A 2 -8.31 5.83 11.29
C THR A 2 -8.17 7.14 12.08
N ILE A 3 -6.99 7.75 12.09
CA ILE A 3 -6.67 8.97 12.85
C ILE A 3 -6.69 10.21 11.97
N VAL A 4 -6.26 10.08 10.71
CA VAL A 4 -6.28 11.15 9.70
C VAL A 4 -7.25 10.74 8.58
N GLN A 5 -8.38 11.43 8.47
CA GLN A 5 -9.41 11.10 7.49
C GLN A 5 -9.09 11.66 6.10
N GLY A 6 -9.32 10.86 5.07
CA GLY A 6 -9.25 11.28 3.68
C GLY A 6 -7.85 11.38 3.06
N VAL A 7 -6.81 10.92 3.75
CA VAL A 7 -5.46 10.77 3.19
C VAL A 7 -5.25 9.30 2.83
N SER A 8 -5.02 9.01 1.56
CA SER A 8 -4.77 7.64 1.10
C SER A 8 -3.28 7.27 1.23
N HIS A 9 -2.98 5.99 1.19
CA HIS A 9 -1.59 5.53 1.19
C HIS A 9 -0.85 5.90 -0.11
N GLU A 10 -1.58 6.02 -1.23
CA GLU A 10 -1.03 6.52 -2.49
C GLU A 10 -0.63 8.00 -2.39
N ASP A 11 -1.46 8.82 -1.72
CA ASP A 11 -1.14 10.22 -1.47
C ASP A 11 0.17 10.35 -0.66
N ILE A 12 0.30 9.56 0.40
CA ILE A 12 1.51 9.57 1.25
C ILE A 12 2.73 9.07 0.47
N SER A 13 2.57 7.99 -0.30
CA SER A 13 3.63 7.47 -1.17
C SER A 13 4.12 8.53 -2.14
N LEU A 14 3.21 9.28 -2.73
CA LEU A 14 3.55 10.38 -3.64
C LEU A 14 4.33 11.50 -2.94
N MET A 15 3.89 11.93 -1.75
CA MET A 15 4.61 12.94 -0.96
C MET A 15 6.04 12.48 -0.63
N LEU A 16 6.20 11.20 -0.27
CA LEU A 16 7.52 10.62 0.00
C LEU A 16 8.38 10.56 -1.27
N MET A 17 7.81 10.13 -2.39
CA MET A 17 8.52 10.11 -3.68
C MET A 17 8.97 11.52 -4.11
N GLU A 18 8.12 12.53 -3.94
CA GLU A 18 8.44 13.92 -4.26
C GLU A 18 9.56 14.47 -3.35
N ARG A 19 9.54 14.13 -2.05
CA ARG A 19 10.60 14.47 -1.12
C ARG A 19 11.93 13.83 -1.52
N ILE A 20 11.96 12.53 -1.73
CA ILE A 20 13.15 11.80 -2.17
C ILE A 20 13.64 12.33 -3.52
N ASN A 21 12.73 12.66 -4.43
CA ASN A 21 13.09 13.22 -5.74
C ASN A 21 13.84 14.55 -5.62
N LYS A 22 13.45 15.42 -4.66
CA LYS A 22 14.18 16.66 -4.36
C LYS A 22 15.59 16.37 -3.84
N GLU A 23 15.73 15.42 -2.92
CA GLU A 23 17.03 15.01 -2.37
C GLU A 23 17.93 14.36 -3.44
N MET A 24 17.33 13.65 -4.40
CA MET A 24 18.02 13.02 -5.53
C MET A 24 18.15 13.90 -6.78
N ASN A 25 17.96 15.21 -6.66
CA ASN A 25 18.08 16.16 -7.80
C ASN A 25 17.23 15.78 -9.02
N GLY A 26 16.02 15.30 -8.81
CA GLY A 26 15.06 15.03 -9.89
C GLY A 26 15.16 13.64 -10.53
N GLN A 27 15.94 12.72 -9.99
CA GLN A 27 16.13 11.38 -10.59
C GLN A 27 14.87 10.50 -10.56
N LEU A 28 13.89 10.78 -9.70
CA LEU A 28 12.62 10.05 -9.62
C LEU A 28 11.48 10.68 -10.44
N THR A 29 11.74 11.75 -11.18
CA THR A 29 10.68 12.47 -11.91
C THR A 29 9.89 11.55 -12.85
N LEU A 30 10.57 10.68 -13.60
CA LEU A 30 9.92 9.70 -14.48
C LEU A 30 9.09 8.68 -13.67
N ALA A 31 9.61 8.19 -12.57
CA ALA A 31 8.91 7.23 -11.71
C ALA A 31 7.61 7.85 -11.13
N ILE A 32 7.66 9.12 -10.72
CA ILE A 32 6.50 9.87 -10.24
C ILE A 32 5.44 10.01 -11.34
N GLN A 33 5.85 10.36 -12.57
CA GLN A 33 4.92 10.43 -13.72
C GLN A 33 4.25 9.08 -14.02
N ILE A 34 5.01 7.99 -13.94
CA ILE A 34 4.48 6.62 -14.14
C ILE A 34 3.51 6.28 -13.00
N PHE A 35 3.86 6.58 -11.76
CA PHE A 35 3.01 6.33 -10.58
C PHE A 35 1.67 7.09 -10.66
N LYS A 36 1.69 8.35 -11.13
CA LYS A 36 0.50 9.20 -11.33
C LYS A 36 -0.32 8.87 -12.58
N ASP A 37 0.10 7.90 -13.39
CA ASP A 37 -0.48 7.65 -14.72
C ASP A 37 -0.41 8.86 -15.68
N GLU A 38 0.58 9.71 -15.52
CA GLU A 38 0.79 10.89 -16.36
C GLU A 38 1.76 10.62 -17.52
N TYR A 39 2.52 9.51 -17.45
CA TYR A 39 3.46 9.15 -18.51
C TYR A 39 2.74 8.59 -19.73
N PRO A 40 3.19 8.91 -20.97
CA PRO A 40 2.49 8.50 -22.19
C PRO A 40 2.33 6.99 -22.38
N LYS A 41 3.29 6.17 -21.91
CA LYS A 41 3.23 4.71 -21.98
C LYS A 41 2.44 4.15 -20.78
N LYS A 42 1.15 3.93 -20.97
CA LYS A 42 0.22 3.53 -19.92
C LYS A 42 0.47 2.14 -19.34
N PHE A 43 1.03 1.22 -20.14
CA PHE A 43 1.38 -0.11 -19.63
C PHE A 43 2.37 -0.08 -18.45
N LEU A 44 3.21 0.97 -18.33
CA LEU A 44 4.13 1.12 -17.20
C LEU A 44 3.38 1.37 -15.89
N HIS A 45 2.33 2.18 -15.91
CA HIS A 45 1.47 2.36 -14.74
C HIS A 45 0.78 1.05 -14.34
N GLN A 46 0.37 0.22 -15.32
CA GLN A 46 -0.26 -1.08 -15.04
C GLN A 46 0.68 -2.08 -14.34
N LEU A 47 2.00 -1.93 -14.48
CA LEU A 47 2.97 -2.72 -13.72
C LEU A 47 3.03 -2.34 -12.23
N VAL A 48 2.67 -1.08 -11.92
CA VAL A 48 2.70 -0.52 -10.55
C VAL A 48 1.32 -0.62 -9.88
N SER A 49 0.26 -0.34 -10.64
CA SER A 49 -1.13 -0.30 -10.14
C SER A 49 -2.08 -0.97 -11.12
N GLY A 50 -2.00 -2.28 -11.23
CA GLY A 50 -2.83 -3.09 -12.12
C GLY A 50 -3.46 -4.29 -11.43
N GLN A 51 -4.16 -5.14 -12.19
CA GLN A 51 -4.67 -6.41 -11.65
C GLN A 51 -3.57 -7.46 -11.47
N LEU A 52 -2.50 -7.34 -12.26
CA LEU A 52 -1.33 -8.20 -12.28
C LEU A 52 -0.07 -7.33 -12.09
N ASP A 53 -0.04 -6.55 -11.02
CA ASP A 53 1.08 -5.69 -10.71
C ASP A 53 2.20 -6.42 -9.93
N MET A 54 3.36 -5.79 -9.91
CA MET A 54 4.55 -6.38 -9.29
C MET A 54 4.42 -6.47 -7.77
N ASP A 55 3.71 -5.55 -7.13
CA ASP A 55 3.46 -5.55 -5.69
C ASP A 55 2.63 -6.78 -5.28
N ARG A 56 1.54 -7.08 -6.02
CA ARG A 56 0.73 -8.28 -5.77
C ARG A 56 1.52 -9.56 -5.94
N MET A 57 2.37 -9.63 -6.96
CA MET A 57 3.22 -10.80 -7.16
C MET A 57 4.26 -10.95 -6.04
N ASP A 58 4.78 -9.85 -5.51
CA ASP A 58 5.71 -9.88 -4.38
C ASP A 58 5.03 -10.30 -3.09
N TYR A 59 3.98 -9.57 -2.68
CA TYR A 59 3.40 -9.83 -1.36
C TYR A 59 2.73 -11.21 -1.28
N LEU A 60 2.06 -11.69 -2.33
CA LEU A 60 1.47 -13.03 -2.31
C LEU A 60 2.54 -14.11 -2.08
N ARG A 61 3.66 -14.01 -2.76
CA ARG A 61 4.78 -14.96 -2.59
C ARG A 61 5.41 -14.85 -1.20
N ARG A 62 5.67 -13.66 -0.74
CA ARG A 62 6.30 -13.37 0.54
C ARG A 62 5.39 -13.79 1.70
N ASP A 63 4.12 -13.43 1.65
CA ASP A 63 3.15 -13.78 2.69
C ASP A 63 2.87 -15.28 2.73
N SER A 64 2.80 -15.96 1.56
CA SER A 64 2.74 -17.41 1.48
C SER A 64 3.92 -18.07 2.21
N PHE A 65 5.11 -17.56 2.00
CA PHE A 65 6.31 -18.07 2.67
C PHE A 65 6.25 -17.88 4.20
N TYR A 66 5.94 -16.68 4.69
CA TYR A 66 5.94 -16.38 6.12
C TYR A 66 4.75 -16.97 6.88
N THR A 67 3.61 -17.14 6.23
CA THR A 67 2.40 -17.73 6.85
C THR A 67 2.38 -19.25 6.75
N GLY A 68 3.21 -19.85 5.91
CA GLY A 68 3.20 -21.28 5.64
C GLY A 68 2.00 -21.75 4.79
N VAL A 69 1.23 -20.82 4.20
CA VAL A 69 0.09 -21.13 3.34
C VAL A 69 0.61 -21.37 1.93
N THR A 70 0.82 -22.65 1.59
CA THR A 70 1.42 -23.07 0.31
C THR A 70 0.58 -22.73 -0.92
N GLU A 71 -0.72 -22.58 -0.75
CA GLU A 71 -1.68 -22.19 -1.80
C GLU A 71 -1.40 -20.79 -2.37
N GLY A 72 -0.70 -19.93 -1.62
CA GLY A 72 -0.25 -18.62 -2.08
C GLY A 72 0.98 -18.66 -2.99
N ASN A 73 1.57 -19.83 -3.23
CA ASN A 73 2.74 -19.96 -4.08
C ASN A 73 2.39 -19.79 -5.55
N ILE A 74 2.89 -18.72 -6.17
CA ILE A 74 2.67 -18.36 -7.56
C ILE A 74 3.95 -18.47 -8.38
N GLY A 75 3.83 -18.86 -9.64
CA GLY A 75 4.94 -18.93 -10.58
C GLY A 75 5.31 -17.55 -11.17
N SER A 76 5.63 -16.56 -10.33
CA SER A 76 5.87 -15.17 -10.75
C SER A 76 6.91 -15.04 -11.87
N ALA A 77 8.01 -15.79 -11.82
CA ALA A 77 9.03 -15.77 -12.86
C ALA A 77 8.48 -16.20 -14.24
N ARG A 78 7.55 -17.16 -14.28
CA ARG A 78 6.88 -17.57 -15.51
C ARG A 78 5.89 -16.51 -15.97
N ILE A 79 5.11 -15.93 -15.05
CA ILE A 79 4.17 -14.85 -15.38
C ILE A 79 4.92 -13.69 -16.04
N ILE A 80 6.01 -13.21 -15.42
CA ILE A 80 6.84 -12.12 -15.94
C ILE A 80 7.35 -12.42 -17.36
N LYS A 81 7.76 -13.66 -17.63
CA LYS A 81 8.21 -14.05 -18.98
C LYS A 81 7.10 -14.11 -20.03
N MET A 82 5.85 -14.16 -19.61
CA MET A 82 4.67 -14.21 -20.49
C MET A 82 4.01 -12.83 -20.64
N LEU A 83 4.49 -11.81 -19.92
CA LEU A 83 4.01 -10.44 -20.10
C LEU A 83 4.48 -9.91 -21.45
N ASP A 84 3.60 -9.20 -22.14
CA ASP A 84 3.85 -8.48 -23.37
C ASP A 84 3.06 -7.17 -23.38
N VAL A 85 3.31 -6.32 -24.34
CA VAL A 85 2.61 -5.04 -24.51
C VAL A 85 1.92 -5.01 -25.87
N LYS A 86 0.62 -4.79 -25.88
CA LYS A 86 -0.16 -4.61 -27.10
C LYS A 86 -1.03 -3.35 -26.98
N GLU A 87 -0.89 -2.46 -27.97
CA GLU A 87 -1.67 -1.21 -28.02
C GLU A 87 -1.58 -0.40 -26.71
N ASP A 88 -0.36 -0.29 -26.16
CA ASP A 88 -0.06 0.36 -24.89
C ASP A 88 -0.73 -0.25 -23.64
N HIS A 89 -1.21 -1.49 -23.76
CA HIS A 89 -1.76 -2.26 -22.64
C HIS A 89 -0.86 -3.45 -22.30
N LEU A 90 -0.73 -3.71 -20.99
CA LEU A 90 -0.08 -4.91 -20.50
C LEU A 90 -0.97 -6.13 -20.80
N VAL A 91 -0.43 -7.10 -21.52
CA VAL A 91 -1.13 -8.33 -21.89
C VAL A 91 -0.33 -9.55 -21.48
N VAL A 92 -0.95 -10.72 -21.46
CA VAL A 92 -0.29 -11.99 -21.19
C VAL A 92 -0.43 -12.89 -22.40
N GLU A 93 0.66 -13.49 -22.86
CA GLU A 93 0.61 -14.48 -23.91
C GLU A 93 -0.34 -15.64 -23.57
N SER A 94 -1.08 -16.16 -24.55
CA SER A 94 -2.09 -17.22 -24.34
C SER A 94 -1.54 -18.49 -23.66
N LYS A 95 -0.27 -18.82 -23.91
CA LYS A 95 0.41 -19.94 -23.23
C LYS A 95 0.65 -19.71 -21.72
N GLY A 96 0.45 -18.49 -21.24
CA GLY A 96 0.54 -18.11 -19.81
C GLY A 96 -0.77 -18.27 -19.05
N ILE A 97 -1.89 -18.64 -19.67
CA ILE A 97 -3.23 -18.66 -19.08
C ILE A 97 -3.29 -19.45 -17.77
N TYR A 98 -2.70 -20.62 -17.71
CA TYR A 98 -2.69 -21.45 -16.49
C TYR A 98 -1.92 -20.80 -15.33
N SER A 99 -0.89 -19.99 -15.65
CA SER A 99 -0.15 -19.25 -14.62
C SER A 99 -0.99 -18.10 -14.05
N ILE A 100 -1.83 -17.48 -14.88
CA ILE A 100 -2.77 -16.44 -14.45
C ILE A 100 -3.92 -17.04 -13.64
N GLU A 101 -4.48 -18.18 -14.05
CA GLU A 101 -5.50 -18.91 -13.28
C GLU A 101 -4.97 -19.29 -11.90
N ASN A 102 -3.74 -19.81 -11.84
CA ASN A 102 -3.08 -20.12 -10.57
C ASN A 102 -2.89 -18.86 -9.70
N PHE A 103 -2.45 -17.73 -10.28
CA PHE A 103 -2.31 -16.46 -9.60
C PHE A 103 -3.64 -15.98 -8.99
N LEU A 104 -4.71 -16.01 -9.76
CA LEU A 104 -6.05 -15.59 -9.29
C LEU A 104 -6.56 -16.52 -8.18
N THR A 105 -6.35 -17.82 -8.31
CA THR A 105 -6.73 -18.81 -7.30
C THR A 105 -5.90 -18.63 -6.02
N ALA A 106 -4.59 -18.49 -6.13
CA ALA A 106 -3.69 -18.25 -5.02
C ALA A 106 -4.08 -16.98 -4.26
N ARG A 107 -4.33 -15.88 -4.99
CA ARG A 107 -4.80 -14.62 -4.40
C ARG A 107 -6.08 -14.82 -3.60
N ARG A 108 -7.08 -15.50 -4.16
CA ARG A 108 -8.34 -15.77 -3.46
C ARG A 108 -8.13 -16.60 -2.19
N LEU A 109 -7.29 -17.62 -2.24
CA LEU A 109 -7.01 -18.48 -1.09
C LEU A 109 -6.24 -17.73 0.00
N MET A 110 -5.28 -16.90 -0.35
CA MET A 110 -4.57 -16.03 0.59
C MET A 110 -5.52 -15.04 1.28
N TYR A 111 -6.47 -14.45 0.53
CA TYR A 111 -7.50 -13.62 1.16
C TYR A 111 -8.30 -14.39 2.19
N TRP A 112 -8.71 -15.62 1.89
CA TRP A 112 -9.51 -16.43 2.81
C TRP A 112 -8.72 -16.93 4.02
N GLN A 113 -7.50 -17.43 3.78
CA GLN A 113 -6.73 -18.10 4.81
C GLN A 113 -5.89 -17.15 5.66
N VAL A 114 -5.53 -15.98 5.14
CA VAL A 114 -4.62 -15.02 5.79
C VAL A 114 -5.30 -13.68 6.02
N TYR A 115 -5.58 -12.91 4.96
CA TYR A 115 -5.97 -11.50 5.11
C TYR A 115 -7.35 -11.32 5.72
N LEU A 116 -8.32 -12.15 5.37
CA LEU A 116 -9.68 -12.13 5.94
C LEU A 116 -9.89 -13.20 7.01
N HIS A 117 -8.81 -13.80 7.51
CA HIS A 117 -8.97 -14.74 8.61
C HIS A 117 -9.55 -14.02 9.84
N LYS A 118 -10.54 -14.66 10.48
CA LYS A 118 -11.29 -14.06 11.61
C LYS A 118 -10.41 -13.45 12.68
N THR A 119 -9.29 -14.08 13.00
CA THR A 119 -8.35 -13.60 14.02
C THR A 119 -7.64 -12.32 13.55
N SER A 120 -7.14 -12.28 12.30
CA SER A 120 -6.49 -11.09 11.71
C SER A 120 -7.44 -9.91 11.70
N VAL A 121 -8.67 -10.11 11.22
CA VAL A 121 -9.71 -9.07 11.19
C VAL A 121 -10.08 -8.61 12.61
N ALA A 122 -10.15 -9.53 13.59
CA ALA A 122 -10.44 -9.18 14.98
C ALA A 122 -9.35 -8.28 15.57
N TYR A 123 -8.07 -8.61 15.38
CA TYR A 123 -6.96 -7.78 15.86
C TYR A 123 -6.93 -6.40 15.18
N GLU A 124 -7.16 -6.34 13.87
CA GLU A 124 -7.28 -5.07 13.16
C GLU A 124 -8.38 -4.19 13.75
N LYS A 125 -9.58 -4.74 13.97
CA LYS A 125 -10.69 -4.01 14.58
C LYS A 125 -10.41 -3.58 16.02
N MET A 126 -9.72 -4.42 16.80
CA MET A 126 -9.30 -4.06 18.15
C MET A 126 -8.30 -2.89 18.13
N LEU A 127 -7.32 -2.91 17.24
CA LEU A 127 -6.35 -1.82 17.07
C LEU A 127 -7.06 -0.51 16.69
N ILE A 128 -7.94 -0.56 15.69
CA ILE A 128 -8.74 0.60 15.26
C ILE A 128 -9.53 1.16 16.44
N SER A 129 -10.23 0.29 17.18
CA SER A 129 -11.03 0.70 18.34
C SER A 129 -10.18 1.32 19.45
N ALA A 130 -8.99 0.76 19.71
CA ALA A 130 -8.05 1.30 20.69
C ALA A 130 -7.53 2.70 20.28
N LEU A 131 -7.18 2.89 19.01
CA LEU A 131 -6.71 4.18 18.49
C LEU A 131 -7.83 5.24 18.53
N LEU A 132 -9.05 4.88 18.16
CA LEU A 132 -10.20 5.79 18.24
C LEU A 132 -10.49 6.20 19.68
N ARG A 133 -10.43 5.23 20.62
CA ARG A 133 -10.60 5.53 22.05
C ARG A 133 -9.47 6.40 22.61
N ALA A 134 -8.23 6.15 22.19
CA ALA A 134 -7.09 6.99 22.56
C ALA A 134 -7.28 8.43 22.05
N LYS A 135 -7.73 8.61 20.82
CA LYS A 135 -8.04 9.93 20.24
C LYS A 135 -9.14 10.65 21.03
N GLU A 136 -10.21 9.93 21.38
CA GLU A 136 -11.31 10.48 22.20
C GLU A 136 -10.83 10.91 23.60
N LEU A 137 -9.98 10.13 24.25
CA LEU A 137 -9.43 10.48 25.55
C LEU A 137 -8.48 11.67 25.48
N ALA A 138 -7.62 11.71 24.44
CA ALA A 138 -6.72 12.82 24.20
C ALA A 138 -7.49 14.13 23.98
N SER A 139 -8.60 14.11 23.22
CA SER A 139 -9.46 15.27 22.99
C SER A 139 -10.14 15.79 24.28
N LYS A 140 -10.31 14.92 25.28
CA LYS A 140 -10.81 15.29 26.62
C LYS A 140 -9.71 15.75 27.58
N GLY A 141 -8.47 15.90 27.11
CA GLY A 141 -7.34 16.32 27.90
C GLY A 141 -6.71 15.26 28.80
N VAL A 142 -7.06 13.97 28.60
CA VAL A 142 -6.43 12.88 29.35
C VAL A 142 -5.02 12.66 28.82
N GLU A 143 -4.05 12.62 29.70
CA GLU A 143 -2.65 12.35 29.32
C GLU A 143 -2.46 10.86 29.06
N LEU A 144 -1.96 10.54 27.84
CA LEU A 144 -1.72 9.17 27.38
C LEU A 144 -0.22 8.98 27.11
N PHE A 145 0.28 7.81 27.49
CA PHE A 145 1.62 7.39 27.08
C PHE A 145 1.62 7.03 25.59
N ALA A 146 2.45 7.72 24.82
CA ALA A 146 2.60 7.49 23.37
C ALA A 146 3.99 7.96 22.90
N SER A 147 4.48 7.40 21.78
CA SER A 147 5.65 7.96 21.10
C SER A 147 5.39 9.42 20.70
N PRO A 148 6.43 10.27 20.53
CA PRO A 148 6.23 11.66 20.10
C PRO A 148 5.39 11.78 18.82
N ALA A 149 5.66 10.92 17.84
CA ALA A 149 4.94 10.88 16.58
C ALA A 149 3.46 10.50 16.75
N LEU A 150 3.17 9.45 17.51
CA LEU A 150 1.78 9.06 17.77
C LEU A 150 1.05 10.12 18.60
N ARG A 151 1.73 10.73 19.59
CA ARG A 151 1.20 11.85 20.38
C ARG A 151 0.80 13.03 19.50
N PHE A 152 1.61 13.36 18.50
CA PHE A 152 1.27 14.41 17.54
C PHE A 152 -0.09 14.16 16.88
N PHE A 153 -0.36 12.95 16.38
CA PHE A 153 -1.63 12.61 15.74
C PHE A 153 -2.79 12.43 16.72
N LEU A 154 -2.54 12.01 17.95
CA LEU A 154 -3.60 11.84 18.95
C LEU A 154 -4.14 13.18 19.47
N TYR A 155 -3.27 14.16 19.68
CA TYR A 155 -3.65 15.43 20.33
C TYR A 155 -3.96 16.56 19.35
N ASN A 156 -3.64 16.41 18.06
CA ASN A 156 -3.96 17.40 17.03
C ASN A 156 -5.11 16.90 16.14
N ASP A 157 -6.01 17.80 15.79
CA ASP A 157 -7.06 17.51 14.81
C ASP A 157 -6.51 17.77 13.40
N ILE A 158 -6.14 16.68 12.72
CA ILE A 158 -5.48 16.72 11.42
C ILE A 158 -6.44 16.17 10.37
N ASN A 159 -6.90 17.06 9.51
CA ASN A 159 -7.66 16.71 8.32
C ASN A 159 -6.74 16.59 7.10
N LYS A 160 -7.31 16.24 5.95
CA LYS A 160 -6.58 16.08 4.68
C LYS A 160 -5.81 17.36 4.30
N GLU A 161 -6.44 18.51 4.37
CA GLU A 161 -5.84 19.79 4.02
C GLU A 161 -4.67 20.14 4.94
N THR A 162 -4.84 19.98 6.25
CA THR A 162 -3.79 20.17 7.24
C THR A 162 -2.61 19.23 6.99
N PHE A 163 -2.89 17.96 6.64
CA PHE A 163 -1.84 16.98 6.39
C PHE A 163 -0.95 17.38 5.21
N TYR A 164 -1.53 17.89 4.13
CA TYR A 164 -0.75 18.31 2.95
C TYR A 164 -0.01 19.63 3.14
N ASN A 165 -0.57 20.55 3.92
CA ASN A 165 0.00 21.90 4.07
C ASN A 165 0.99 22.01 5.23
N ASN A 166 1.00 21.06 6.16
CA ASN A 166 1.93 21.07 7.30
C ASN A 166 3.03 20.01 7.14
N PRO A 167 4.29 20.41 6.88
CA PRO A 167 5.42 19.48 6.75
C PRO A 167 5.62 18.58 7.98
N GLU A 168 5.25 19.03 9.19
CA GLU A 168 5.37 18.24 10.41
C GLU A 168 4.50 16.98 10.38
N CYS A 169 3.40 16.99 9.62
CA CYS A 169 2.54 15.82 9.48
C CYS A 169 3.28 14.67 8.80
N LEU A 170 3.98 14.95 7.70
CA LEU A 170 4.76 13.92 7.01
C LEU A 170 5.96 13.46 7.84
N GLU A 171 6.64 14.39 8.52
CA GLU A 171 7.78 14.06 9.41
C GLU A 171 7.35 13.14 10.55
N ASN A 172 6.26 13.46 11.24
CA ASN A 172 5.73 12.59 12.30
C ASN A 172 5.20 11.27 11.75
N PHE A 173 4.62 11.26 10.54
CA PHE A 173 4.16 10.01 9.92
C PHE A 173 5.32 9.04 9.65
N ILE A 174 6.46 9.54 9.18
CA ILE A 174 7.66 8.71 8.94
C ILE A 174 8.23 8.12 10.23
N GLN A 175 7.97 8.74 11.39
CA GLN A 175 8.46 8.31 12.70
C GLN A 175 7.49 7.39 13.45
N LEU A 176 6.30 7.12 12.92
CA LEU A 176 5.35 6.16 13.50
C LEU A 176 5.84 4.73 13.37
#